data_b9366c144df896699ea94b53e9f988cc
#
_entry.id   b9366c144df896699ea94b53e9f988cc
#
_cell.length_a   1.000
_cell.length_b   1.000
_cell.length_c   1.000
_cell.angle_alpha   90.00
_cell.angle_beta   90.00
_cell.angle_gamma   90.00
#
_symmetry.space_group_name_H-M   'P 1'
#
loop_
_entity.id
_entity.type
_entity.pdbx_description
1 polymer ?
#
loop_
_entity_poly.entity_id
_entity_poly.type
_entity_poly.pdbx_seq_one_letter_code
_entity_poly.pdbx_strand_id
1 'polypeptide(L)'
;MDRLEWKHAVAAVAAAAAAAQAYRFARACWKVSSGTSRSRVLGVIPARYASSRFPGKPLVMIAGKPMIVRTYEQAKKASTLTRLVVATDDARIKAACEAVGAEVVMTDSAIPNGTERCEKALAALGETYDVVVNVQGDEPLIEPEIIDACVRALQTSPDAVYSTPVTPFADVKEVTSASRVKCVADANGYAMYFSRGMIPGNKSAAPDANHEYLLHLGLQVYDAAFLKVYSRLPATPCQLQEDLEQLKVLEHGYKMKTVKVAHAAHGVDEPTDVASIEAILRRLE
;
A
#
# COMPACT_ATOMS: atom_id res chain seq x y z
N MET A 1 -11.63 -10.11 42.53
CA MET A 1 -11.69 -10.33 41.07
C MET A 1 -12.91 -11.18 40.81
N ASP A 2 -13.90 -10.62 40.14
CA ASP A 2 -15.20 -11.27 39.88
C ASP A 2 -14.97 -12.46 38.90
N ARG A 3 -15.82 -13.46 39.02
CA ARG A 3 -15.79 -14.70 38.18
C ARG A 3 -15.92 -14.37 36.68
N LEU A 4 -16.48 -13.21 36.35
CA LEU A 4 -16.63 -12.68 34.99
C LEU A 4 -15.32 -12.06 34.48
N GLU A 5 -14.64 -11.28 35.31
CA GLU A 5 -13.33 -10.71 35.00
C GLU A 5 -12.27 -11.77 34.76
N TRP A 6 -12.29 -12.87 35.57
CA TRP A 6 -11.39 -14.00 35.40
C TRP A 6 -11.61 -14.72 34.05
N LYS A 7 -12.88 -14.91 33.64
CA LYS A 7 -13.21 -15.51 32.34
C LYS A 7 -12.73 -14.66 31.16
N HIS A 8 -12.88 -13.35 31.24
CA HIS A 8 -12.38 -12.44 30.21
C HIS A 8 -10.84 -12.43 30.15
N ALA A 9 -10.15 -12.46 31.29
CA ALA A 9 -8.70 -12.56 31.34
C ALA A 9 -8.20 -13.87 30.74
N VAL A 10 -8.82 -15.01 31.06
CA VAL A 10 -8.47 -16.31 30.47
C VAL A 10 -8.73 -16.36 28.97
N ALA A 11 -9.85 -15.78 28.50
CA ALA A 11 -10.16 -15.69 27.07
C ALA A 11 -9.14 -14.81 26.31
N ALA A 12 -8.71 -13.70 26.92
CA ALA A 12 -7.69 -12.82 26.34
C ALA A 12 -6.30 -13.52 26.25
N VAL A 13 -5.92 -14.25 27.29
CA VAL A 13 -4.66 -15.05 27.30
C VAL A 13 -4.73 -16.18 26.26
N ALA A 14 -5.86 -16.87 26.14
CA ALA A 14 -6.03 -17.91 25.14
C ALA A 14 -6.02 -17.36 23.71
N ALA A 15 -6.63 -16.19 23.47
CA ALA A 15 -6.60 -15.51 22.19
C ALA A 15 -5.17 -15.06 21.83
N ALA A 16 -4.42 -14.51 22.80
CA ALA A 16 -3.02 -14.13 22.61
C ALA A 16 -2.12 -15.34 22.32
N ALA A 17 -2.34 -16.48 23.01
CA ALA A 17 -1.60 -17.70 22.75
C ALA A 17 -1.90 -18.29 21.37
N ALA A 18 -3.17 -18.28 20.92
CA ALA A 18 -3.56 -18.71 19.59
C ALA A 18 -2.99 -17.80 18.49
N ALA A 19 -2.97 -16.48 18.71
CA ALA A 19 -2.33 -15.52 17.81
C ALA A 19 -0.82 -15.75 17.74
N ALA A 20 -0.14 -15.99 18.86
CA ALA A 20 1.28 -16.30 18.89
C ALA A 20 1.62 -17.63 18.19
N GLN A 21 0.73 -18.61 18.27
CA GLN A 21 0.90 -19.89 17.59
C GLN A 21 0.67 -19.78 16.09
N ALA A 22 -0.35 -19.04 15.66
CA ALA A 22 -0.61 -18.69 14.25
C ALA A 22 0.56 -17.90 13.65
N TYR A 23 1.13 -16.97 14.41
CA TYR A 23 2.33 -16.21 14.04
C TYR A 23 3.56 -17.12 13.86
N ARG A 24 3.82 -18.04 14.79
CA ARG A 24 4.94 -19.00 14.69
C ARG A 24 4.77 -19.91 13.48
N PHE A 25 3.56 -20.36 13.20
CA PHE A 25 3.25 -21.20 12.04
C PHE A 25 3.42 -20.43 10.73
N ALA A 26 2.85 -19.21 10.64
CA ALA A 26 3.00 -18.35 9.48
C ALA A 26 4.47 -18.02 9.20
N ARG A 27 5.28 -17.73 10.24
CA ARG A 27 6.71 -17.48 10.11
C ARG A 27 7.52 -18.71 9.70
N ALA A 28 7.10 -19.91 10.11
CA ALA A 28 7.72 -21.17 9.69
C ALA A 28 7.41 -21.47 8.21
N CYS A 29 6.16 -21.27 7.79
CA CYS A 29 5.75 -21.39 6.38
C CYS A 29 6.44 -20.34 5.49
N TRP A 30 6.64 -19.13 5.99
CA TRP A 30 7.38 -18.07 5.31
C TRP A 30 8.84 -18.45 4.99
N LYS A 31 9.56 -19.03 5.95
CA LYS A 31 10.94 -19.48 5.74
C LYS A 31 11.09 -20.53 4.63
N VAL A 32 10.05 -21.29 4.35
CA VAL A 32 10.03 -22.30 3.29
C VAL A 32 9.81 -21.68 1.91
N SER A 33 9.08 -20.56 1.83
CA SER A 33 8.79 -19.85 0.56
C SER A 33 9.92 -18.94 0.07
N SER A 34 10.84 -18.54 0.93
CA SER A 34 11.92 -17.58 0.61
C SER A 34 13.03 -18.08 -0.32
N GLY A 35 12.91 -19.31 -0.83
CA GLY A 35 13.83 -19.91 -1.81
C GLY A 35 13.36 -19.84 -3.27
N THR A 36 12.14 -19.36 -3.55
CA THR A 36 11.60 -19.26 -4.91
C THR A 36 11.93 -17.91 -5.55
N SER A 37 12.32 -17.96 -6.83
CA SER A 37 12.46 -16.75 -7.65
C SER A 37 11.13 -16.00 -7.68
N ARG A 38 11.07 -14.79 -7.11
CA ARG A 38 9.88 -13.91 -7.11
C ARG A 38 9.68 -13.28 -8.49
N SER A 39 9.45 -14.09 -9.51
CA SER A 39 9.47 -13.67 -10.92
C SER A 39 8.09 -13.33 -11.49
N ARG A 40 7.02 -13.98 -11.01
CA ARG A 40 5.65 -13.69 -11.46
C ARG A 40 5.04 -12.58 -10.62
N VAL A 41 4.88 -11.41 -11.21
CA VAL A 41 4.43 -10.19 -10.53
C VAL A 41 3.07 -9.76 -11.07
N LEU A 42 2.07 -9.73 -10.19
CA LEU A 42 0.72 -9.22 -10.48
C LEU A 42 0.60 -7.77 -10.01
N GLY A 43 0.36 -6.85 -10.93
CA GLY A 43 -0.12 -5.51 -10.60
C GLY A 43 -1.63 -5.51 -10.42
N VAL A 44 -2.12 -4.91 -9.34
CA VAL A 44 -3.54 -4.70 -9.09
C VAL A 44 -3.76 -3.22 -8.80
N ILE A 45 -4.72 -2.60 -9.49
CA ILE A 45 -5.17 -1.25 -9.22
C ILE A 45 -6.56 -1.35 -8.57
N PRO A 46 -6.65 -1.27 -7.22
CA PRO A 46 -7.94 -1.28 -6.55
C PRO A 46 -8.68 0.04 -6.78
N ALA A 47 -9.94 -0.03 -7.18
CA ALA A 47 -10.77 1.14 -7.41
C ALA A 47 -12.20 0.87 -6.94
N ARG A 48 -12.74 1.75 -6.08
CA ARG A 48 -14.14 1.73 -5.67
C ARG A 48 -14.84 3.03 -6.05
N TYR A 49 -16.10 2.95 -6.42
CA TYR A 49 -16.86 4.15 -6.72
C TYR A 49 -17.24 4.93 -5.44
N ALA A 50 -17.61 4.21 -4.39
CA ALA A 50 -18.02 4.78 -3.12
C ALA A 50 -16.79 5.30 -2.36
N SER A 51 -16.60 6.60 -2.37
CA SER A 51 -15.63 7.34 -1.56
C SER A 51 -16.37 8.43 -0.79
N SER A 52 -16.15 8.52 0.51
CA SER A 52 -16.85 9.51 1.35
C SER A 52 -16.41 10.95 1.05
N ARG A 53 -15.12 11.16 0.76
CA ARG A 53 -14.54 12.48 0.48
C ARG A 53 -14.74 12.91 -0.98
N PHE A 54 -14.69 11.98 -1.92
CA PHE A 54 -14.77 12.25 -3.34
C PHE A 54 -15.50 11.11 -4.08
N PRO A 55 -16.86 11.08 -4.10
CA PRO A 55 -17.62 10.05 -4.79
C PRO A 55 -17.30 10.02 -6.29
N GLY A 56 -17.10 8.82 -6.85
CA GLY A 56 -16.75 8.66 -8.25
C GLY A 56 -15.32 9.07 -8.62
N LYS A 57 -14.46 9.31 -7.63
CA LYS A 57 -13.05 9.70 -7.78
C LYS A 57 -12.30 8.98 -8.91
N PRO A 58 -12.40 7.63 -9.09
CA PRO A 58 -11.68 6.94 -10.16
C PRO A 58 -12.08 7.39 -11.57
N LEU A 59 -13.30 7.90 -11.74
CA LEU A 59 -13.84 8.36 -13.03
C LEU A 59 -13.71 9.87 -13.25
N VAL A 60 -13.12 10.61 -12.31
CA VAL A 60 -12.88 12.03 -12.52
C VAL A 60 -11.99 12.24 -13.73
N MET A 61 -12.37 13.20 -14.57
CA MET A 61 -11.63 13.52 -15.79
C MET A 61 -10.41 14.37 -15.45
N ILE A 62 -9.24 13.93 -15.91
CA ILE A 62 -7.97 14.64 -15.81
C ILE A 62 -7.41 14.78 -17.23
N ALA A 63 -7.32 15.99 -17.73
CA ALA A 63 -6.89 16.28 -19.10
C ALA A 63 -7.50 15.31 -20.14
N GLY A 64 -8.84 15.21 -20.13
CA GLY A 64 -9.61 14.42 -21.10
C GLY A 64 -9.64 12.90 -20.92
N LYS A 65 -9.05 12.34 -19.85
CA LYS A 65 -9.09 10.90 -19.53
C LYS A 65 -9.53 10.65 -18.09
N PRO A 66 -10.30 9.58 -17.80
CA PRO A 66 -10.58 9.17 -16.42
C PRO A 66 -9.29 8.93 -15.63
N MET A 67 -9.25 9.32 -14.35
CA MET A 67 -8.08 9.16 -13.49
C MET A 67 -7.58 7.71 -13.44
N ILE A 68 -8.48 6.75 -13.27
CA ILE A 68 -8.12 5.32 -13.23
C ILE A 68 -7.44 4.83 -14.51
N VAL A 69 -7.84 5.37 -15.66
CA VAL A 69 -7.24 5.05 -16.97
C VAL A 69 -5.82 5.59 -17.03
N ARG A 70 -5.57 6.81 -16.52
CA ARG A 70 -4.22 7.37 -16.45
C ARG A 70 -3.32 6.54 -15.56
N THR A 71 -3.79 6.17 -14.37
CA THR A 71 -3.04 5.28 -13.45
C THR A 71 -2.72 3.94 -14.12
N TYR A 72 -3.69 3.34 -14.81
CA TYR A 72 -3.48 2.09 -15.55
C TYR A 72 -2.44 2.24 -16.66
N GLU A 73 -2.55 3.28 -17.49
CA GLU A 73 -1.61 3.54 -18.59
C GLU A 73 -0.17 3.76 -18.10
N GLN A 74 0.01 4.39 -16.92
CA GLN A 74 1.33 4.57 -16.31
C GLN A 74 1.84 3.26 -15.72
N ALA A 75 1.05 2.58 -14.89
CA ALA A 75 1.46 1.33 -14.27
C ALA A 75 1.80 0.24 -15.30
N LYS A 76 1.10 0.21 -16.43
CA LYS A 76 1.35 -0.74 -17.54
C LYS A 76 2.75 -0.62 -18.15
N LYS A 77 3.43 0.53 -17.98
CA LYS A 77 4.80 0.73 -18.50
C LYS A 77 5.87 0.08 -17.62
N ALA A 78 5.52 -0.33 -16.39
CA ALA A 78 6.45 -0.98 -15.48
C ALA A 78 6.92 -2.33 -16.03
N SER A 79 8.25 -2.51 -16.10
CA SER A 79 8.89 -3.66 -16.75
C SER A 79 8.82 -4.94 -15.92
N THR A 80 8.62 -4.83 -14.62
CA THR A 80 8.57 -5.98 -13.70
C THR A 80 7.20 -6.64 -13.62
N LEU A 81 6.13 -5.96 -14.07
CA LEU A 81 4.79 -6.53 -14.03
C LEU A 81 4.60 -7.59 -15.13
N THR A 82 4.24 -8.80 -14.74
CA THR A 82 3.87 -9.86 -15.69
C THR A 82 2.40 -9.79 -16.12
N ARG A 83 1.56 -9.18 -15.30
CA ARG A 83 0.14 -8.91 -15.57
C ARG A 83 -0.30 -7.70 -14.77
N LEU A 84 -1.24 -6.93 -15.30
CA LEU A 84 -1.85 -5.79 -14.61
C LEU A 84 -3.36 -5.87 -14.76
N VAL A 85 -4.08 -5.78 -13.63
CA VAL A 85 -5.54 -5.80 -13.59
C VAL A 85 -6.09 -4.62 -12.77
N VAL A 86 -7.29 -4.17 -13.10
CA VAL A 86 -8.06 -3.24 -12.27
C VAL A 86 -9.07 -4.05 -11.46
N ALA A 87 -9.08 -3.89 -10.13
CA ALA A 87 -10.01 -4.57 -9.24
C ALA A 87 -11.09 -3.58 -8.76
N THR A 88 -12.35 -3.76 -9.18
CA THR A 88 -13.42 -2.83 -8.87
C THR A 88 -14.74 -3.53 -8.54
N ASP A 89 -15.61 -2.81 -7.83
CA ASP A 89 -17.00 -3.21 -7.52
C ASP A 89 -18.03 -2.47 -8.39
N ASP A 90 -17.59 -1.60 -9.32
CA ASP A 90 -18.47 -0.70 -10.06
C ASP A 90 -18.40 -0.93 -11.58
N ALA A 91 -19.55 -1.14 -12.21
CA ALA A 91 -19.66 -1.41 -13.64
C ALA A 91 -19.20 -0.23 -14.51
N ARG A 92 -19.31 1.03 -14.04
CA ARG A 92 -18.86 2.22 -14.77
C ARG A 92 -17.34 2.29 -14.82
N ILE A 93 -16.66 1.96 -13.70
CA ILE A 93 -15.21 1.87 -13.64
C ILE A 93 -14.74 0.73 -14.56
N LYS A 94 -15.41 -0.42 -14.50
CA LYS A 94 -15.14 -1.55 -15.40
C LYS A 94 -15.22 -1.10 -16.86
N ALA A 95 -16.31 -0.50 -17.28
CA ALA A 95 -16.52 -0.07 -18.67
C ALA A 95 -15.43 0.92 -19.13
N ALA A 96 -15.06 1.90 -18.27
CA ALA A 96 -14.01 2.86 -18.60
C ALA A 96 -12.63 2.20 -18.77
N CYS A 97 -12.32 1.20 -17.98
CA CYS A 97 -11.05 0.46 -18.06
C CYS A 97 -11.01 -0.49 -19.26
N GLU A 98 -12.09 -1.23 -19.51
CA GLU A 98 -12.20 -2.14 -20.66
C GLU A 98 -12.14 -1.40 -22.01
N ALA A 99 -12.65 -0.17 -22.07
CA ALA A 99 -12.57 0.68 -23.25
C ALA A 99 -11.13 0.99 -23.72
N VAL A 100 -10.14 0.89 -22.81
CA VAL A 100 -8.71 1.06 -23.13
C VAL A 100 -7.95 -0.28 -23.12
N GLY A 101 -8.66 -1.41 -23.12
CA GLY A 101 -8.09 -2.74 -23.14
C GLY A 101 -7.47 -3.18 -21.80
N ALA A 102 -7.89 -2.57 -20.69
CA ALA A 102 -7.49 -3.02 -19.35
C ALA A 102 -8.29 -4.26 -18.97
N GLU A 103 -7.60 -5.21 -18.36
CA GLU A 103 -8.24 -6.36 -17.73
C GLU A 103 -8.87 -5.94 -16.40
N VAL A 104 -10.12 -6.35 -16.15
CA VAL A 104 -10.87 -5.97 -14.96
C VAL A 104 -11.35 -7.21 -14.20
N VAL A 105 -11.08 -7.23 -12.91
CA VAL A 105 -11.59 -8.22 -11.96
C VAL A 105 -12.69 -7.57 -11.11
N MET A 106 -13.90 -8.11 -11.19
CA MET A 106 -14.99 -7.65 -10.32
C MET A 106 -14.80 -8.21 -8.91
N THR A 107 -14.95 -7.34 -7.94
CA THR A 107 -14.78 -7.66 -6.51
C THR A 107 -15.97 -7.17 -5.71
N ASP A 108 -16.18 -7.71 -4.51
CA ASP A 108 -17.30 -7.33 -3.66
C ASP A 108 -17.15 -5.88 -3.14
N SER A 109 -18.26 -5.15 -3.08
CA SER A 109 -18.32 -3.80 -2.51
C SER A 109 -18.08 -3.76 -0.99
N ALA A 110 -18.35 -4.87 -0.28
CA ALA A 110 -18.13 -5.00 1.16
C ALA A 110 -16.63 -5.07 1.56
N ILE A 111 -15.71 -5.19 0.60
CA ILE A 111 -14.27 -5.23 0.87
C ILE A 111 -13.82 -3.86 1.41
N PRO A 112 -13.24 -3.81 2.64
CA PRO A 112 -13.05 -2.55 3.37
C PRO A 112 -11.93 -1.68 2.80
N ASN A 113 -10.86 -2.28 2.24
CA ASN A 113 -9.64 -1.56 1.86
C ASN A 113 -8.99 -2.10 0.58
N GLY A 114 -7.99 -1.37 0.07
CA GLY A 114 -7.27 -1.71 -1.16
C GLY A 114 -6.45 -3.01 -1.04
N THR A 115 -5.82 -3.25 0.10
CA THR A 115 -4.99 -4.44 0.34
C THR A 115 -5.81 -5.72 0.28
N GLU A 116 -6.98 -5.76 0.94
CA GLU A 116 -7.87 -6.90 0.88
C GLU A 116 -8.51 -7.07 -0.52
N ARG A 117 -8.75 -5.97 -1.24
CA ARG A 117 -9.22 -6.04 -2.64
C ARG A 117 -8.16 -6.66 -3.55
N CYS A 118 -6.88 -6.38 -3.34
CA CYS A 118 -5.78 -7.05 -4.05
C CYS A 118 -5.76 -8.56 -3.76
N GLU A 119 -5.98 -8.97 -2.51
CA GLU A 119 -6.05 -10.40 -2.15
C GLU A 119 -7.22 -11.10 -2.85
N LYS A 120 -8.40 -10.46 -2.88
CA LYS A 120 -9.58 -11.01 -3.58
C LYS A 120 -9.38 -11.07 -5.09
N ALA A 121 -8.75 -10.06 -5.69
CA ALA A 121 -8.40 -10.08 -7.11
C ALA A 121 -7.42 -11.24 -7.43
N LEU A 122 -6.38 -11.40 -6.62
CA LEU A 122 -5.44 -12.53 -6.74
C LEU A 122 -6.16 -13.89 -6.67
N ALA A 123 -7.08 -14.05 -5.72
CA ALA A 123 -7.85 -15.28 -5.55
C ALA A 123 -8.79 -15.54 -6.74
N ALA A 124 -9.44 -14.51 -7.27
CA ALA A 124 -10.37 -14.61 -8.38
C ALA A 124 -9.70 -15.00 -9.71
N LEU A 125 -8.43 -14.63 -9.90
CA LEU A 125 -7.66 -14.99 -11.09
C LEU A 125 -7.30 -16.48 -11.16
N GLY A 126 -7.30 -17.19 -10.03
CA GLY A 126 -7.03 -18.63 -9.97
C GLY A 126 -5.61 -19.05 -10.36
N GLU A 127 -4.71 -18.08 -10.57
CA GLU A 127 -3.32 -18.31 -10.93
C GLU A 127 -2.38 -18.02 -9.75
N THR A 128 -1.15 -18.57 -9.85
CA THR A 128 -0.12 -18.33 -8.85
C THR A 128 0.78 -17.17 -9.27
N TYR A 129 1.00 -16.24 -8.33
CA TYR A 129 1.97 -15.16 -8.45
C TYR A 129 2.87 -15.17 -7.21
N ASP A 130 4.09 -14.66 -7.39
CA ASP A 130 5.07 -14.56 -6.29
C ASP A 130 4.97 -13.22 -5.58
N VAL A 131 4.62 -12.18 -6.33
CA VAL A 131 4.53 -10.79 -5.86
C VAL A 131 3.21 -10.18 -6.31
N VAL A 132 2.59 -9.38 -5.45
CA VAL A 132 1.41 -8.55 -5.75
C VAL A 132 1.75 -7.09 -5.49
N VAL A 133 1.57 -6.27 -6.50
CA VAL A 133 1.74 -4.80 -6.41
C VAL A 133 0.36 -4.16 -6.28
N ASN A 134 0.11 -3.49 -5.18
CA ASN A 134 -1.05 -2.64 -4.97
C ASN A 134 -0.71 -1.22 -5.45
N VAL A 135 -1.13 -0.87 -6.65
CA VAL A 135 -0.97 0.46 -7.23
C VAL A 135 -2.21 1.28 -6.88
N GLN A 136 -2.04 2.34 -6.10
CA GLN A 136 -3.17 3.18 -5.71
C GLN A 136 -3.85 3.81 -6.93
N GLY A 137 -5.16 3.62 -7.06
CA GLY A 137 -5.94 4.09 -8.23
C GLY A 137 -6.03 5.62 -8.36
N ASP A 138 -5.58 6.34 -7.35
CA ASP A 138 -5.55 7.80 -7.24
C ASP A 138 -4.16 8.42 -7.47
N GLU A 139 -3.23 7.64 -8.00
CA GLU A 139 -1.88 8.08 -8.38
C GLU A 139 -1.73 8.14 -9.92
N PRO A 140 -2.37 9.11 -10.61
CA PRO A 140 -2.41 9.16 -12.08
C PRO A 140 -1.05 9.47 -12.71
N LEU A 141 -0.07 9.90 -11.92
CA LEU A 141 1.30 10.21 -12.33
C LEU A 141 2.32 9.23 -11.76
N ILE A 142 1.89 8.04 -11.29
CA ILE A 142 2.84 7.04 -10.77
C ILE A 142 3.93 6.72 -11.81
N GLU A 143 5.17 6.83 -11.40
CA GLU A 143 6.30 6.53 -12.27
C GLU A 143 6.55 5.01 -12.32
N PRO A 144 6.61 4.40 -13.53
CA PRO A 144 6.83 2.96 -13.68
C PRO A 144 8.10 2.46 -12.99
N GLU A 145 9.15 3.30 -12.98
CA GLU A 145 10.44 3.01 -12.37
C GLU A 145 10.34 2.82 -10.86
N ILE A 146 9.39 3.50 -10.20
CA ILE A 146 9.13 3.34 -8.76
C ILE A 146 8.50 1.98 -8.48
N ILE A 147 7.56 1.54 -9.34
CA ILE A 147 6.98 0.20 -9.27
C ILE A 147 8.10 -0.84 -9.40
N ASP A 148 8.91 -0.71 -10.44
CA ASP A 148 10.02 -1.61 -10.71
C ASP A 148 11.05 -1.66 -9.56
N ALA A 149 11.39 -0.50 -9.00
CA ALA A 149 12.33 -0.40 -7.88
C ALA A 149 11.80 -1.13 -6.62
N CYS A 150 10.52 -0.94 -6.29
CA CYS A 150 9.89 -1.63 -5.14
C CYS A 150 9.78 -3.14 -5.36
N VAL A 151 9.43 -3.60 -6.57
CA VAL A 151 9.41 -5.03 -6.90
C VAL A 151 10.80 -5.64 -6.74
N ARG A 152 11.83 -5.02 -7.33
CA ARG A 152 13.23 -5.49 -7.22
C ARG A 152 13.74 -5.49 -5.78
N ALA A 153 13.37 -4.47 -4.99
CA ALA A 153 13.74 -4.41 -3.58
C ALA A 153 13.16 -5.60 -2.79
N LEU A 154 11.90 -5.98 -3.06
CA LEU A 154 11.30 -7.17 -2.45
C LEU A 154 11.94 -8.47 -2.95
N GLN A 155 12.26 -8.55 -4.24
CA GLN A 155 12.94 -9.72 -4.84
C GLN A 155 14.33 -9.96 -4.26
N THR A 156 15.05 -8.89 -3.90
CA THR A 156 16.40 -8.96 -3.34
C THR A 156 16.45 -8.96 -1.81
N SER A 157 15.31 -8.86 -1.13
CA SER A 157 15.20 -8.87 0.33
C SER A 157 14.42 -10.11 0.81
N PRO A 158 15.07 -11.27 0.97
CA PRO A 158 14.38 -12.54 1.21
C PRO A 158 13.65 -12.60 2.57
N ASP A 159 14.03 -11.77 3.52
CA ASP A 159 13.41 -11.66 4.83
C ASP A 159 12.30 -10.58 4.91
N ALA A 160 12.10 -9.80 3.84
CA ALA A 160 10.99 -8.87 3.71
C ALA A 160 9.74 -9.54 3.12
N VAL A 161 8.59 -9.17 3.64
CA VAL A 161 7.26 -9.59 3.13
C VAL A 161 6.59 -8.48 2.33
N TYR A 162 7.16 -7.28 2.39
CA TYR A 162 6.57 -6.05 1.90
C TYR A 162 7.67 -5.08 1.47
N SER A 163 7.44 -4.32 0.42
CA SER A 163 8.26 -3.15 0.08
C SER A 163 7.38 -1.97 -0.32
N THR A 164 7.91 -0.75 -0.11
CA THR A 164 7.18 0.49 -0.36
C THR A 164 8.16 1.64 -0.63
N PRO A 165 7.80 2.62 -1.48
CA PRO A 165 8.66 3.77 -1.71
C PRO A 165 8.52 4.82 -0.61
N VAL A 166 9.62 5.53 -0.38
CA VAL A 166 9.69 6.73 0.45
C VAL A 166 10.46 7.81 -0.31
N THR A 167 10.09 9.07 -0.09
CA THR A 167 10.78 10.21 -0.70
C THR A 167 11.11 11.27 0.35
N PRO A 168 12.21 12.02 0.22
CA PRO A 168 12.44 13.17 1.08
C PRO A 168 11.31 14.20 0.97
N PHE A 169 10.94 14.83 2.08
CA PHE A 169 10.04 15.97 2.03
C PHE A 169 10.68 17.14 1.29
N ALA A 170 9.97 17.73 0.34
CA ALA A 170 10.45 18.91 -0.38
C ALA A 170 10.38 20.17 0.48
N ASP A 171 9.35 20.30 1.33
CA ASP A 171 9.22 21.36 2.33
C ASP A 171 9.12 20.73 3.72
N VAL A 172 10.09 21.06 4.58
CA VAL A 172 10.14 20.58 5.96
C VAL A 172 8.91 20.98 6.79
N LYS A 173 8.20 22.05 6.41
CA LYS A 173 6.97 22.49 7.08
C LYS A 173 5.84 21.47 6.94
N GLU A 174 5.82 20.72 5.85
CA GLU A 174 4.79 19.69 5.61
C GLU A 174 4.94 18.46 6.52
N VAL A 175 6.08 18.30 7.20
CA VAL A 175 6.32 17.16 8.11
C VAL A 175 5.33 17.13 9.28
N THR A 176 4.79 18.27 9.67
CA THR A 176 3.78 18.36 10.75
C THR A 176 2.37 17.99 10.29
N SER A 177 2.12 17.90 8.98
CA SER A 177 0.82 17.55 8.43
C SER A 177 0.47 16.09 8.70
N ALA A 178 -0.68 15.82 9.32
CA ALA A 178 -1.17 14.47 9.60
C ALA A 178 -1.63 13.71 8.33
N SER A 179 -1.91 14.41 7.23
CA SER A 179 -2.23 13.77 5.94
C SER A 179 -0.99 13.19 5.23
N ARG A 180 0.20 13.68 5.58
CA ARG A 180 1.48 13.25 5.03
C ARG A 180 2.11 12.21 5.97
N VAL A 181 2.09 10.94 5.60
CA VAL A 181 2.63 9.86 6.44
C VAL A 181 4.14 9.85 6.40
N LYS A 182 4.78 9.95 7.58
CA LYS A 182 6.23 9.87 7.72
C LYS A 182 6.67 8.42 7.92
N CYS A 183 7.89 8.12 7.49
CA CYS A 183 8.55 6.84 7.70
C CYS A 183 9.94 7.05 8.29
N VAL A 184 10.32 6.21 9.25
CA VAL A 184 11.71 6.05 9.68
C VAL A 184 12.19 4.65 9.30
N ALA A 185 13.41 4.56 8.79
CA ALA A 185 14.02 3.31 8.36
C ALA A 185 15.38 3.11 9.05
N ASP A 186 15.78 1.85 9.19
CA ASP A 186 17.10 1.49 9.68
C ASP A 186 18.19 1.72 8.62
N ALA A 187 19.45 1.52 8.99
CA ALA A 187 20.61 1.67 8.10
C ALA A 187 20.58 0.70 6.89
N ASN A 188 19.81 -0.37 6.97
CA ASN A 188 19.63 -1.35 5.89
C ASN A 188 18.40 -1.04 5.04
N GLY A 189 17.68 0.07 5.31
CA GLY A 189 16.47 0.46 4.62
C GLY A 189 15.25 -0.37 4.96
N TYR A 190 15.18 -0.97 6.16
CA TYR A 190 13.95 -1.56 6.65
C TYR A 190 13.15 -0.55 7.46
N ALA A 191 11.85 -0.48 7.23
CA ALA A 191 10.98 0.40 7.98
C ALA A 191 11.00 0.03 9.47
N MET A 192 11.20 1.05 10.31
CA MET A 192 11.10 0.94 11.77
C MET A 192 9.69 1.33 12.24
N TYR A 193 9.12 2.40 11.67
CA TYR A 193 7.78 2.87 11.98
C TYR A 193 7.23 3.81 10.91
N PHE A 194 5.89 3.93 10.84
CA PHE A 194 5.16 4.91 10.05
C PHE A 194 4.26 5.70 10.99
N SER A 195 4.13 7.00 10.77
CA SER A 195 3.26 7.85 11.60
C SER A 195 2.68 9.04 10.85
N ARG A 196 1.46 9.42 11.26
CA ARG A 196 0.87 10.72 10.91
C ARG A 196 1.49 11.86 11.71
N GLY A 197 2.07 11.57 12.87
CA GLY A 197 2.90 12.49 13.65
C GLY A 197 4.26 12.74 13.01
N MET A 198 4.97 13.76 13.46
CA MET A 198 6.35 14.01 13.06
C MET A 198 7.27 12.95 13.66
N ILE A 199 7.89 12.14 12.83
CA ILE A 199 8.94 11.19 13.20
C ILE A 199 10.15 11.32 12.25
N PRO A 200 11.41 11.26 12.80
CA PRO A 200 11.72 11.26 14.22
C PRO A 200 11.36 12.59 14.88
N GLY A 201 10.94 12.54 16.13
CA GLY A 201 10.80 13.74 16.96
C GLY A 201 12.15 14.26 17.45
N ASN A 202 12.19 15.53 17.84
CA ASN A 202 13.32 16.13 18.51
C ASN A 202 12.87 16.86 19.79
N LYS A 203 13.83 17.30 20.61
CA LYS A 203 13.53 17.98 21.88
C LYS A 203 12.79 19.31 21.74
N SER A 204 12.92 19.99 20.60
CA SER A 204 12.24 21.26 20.33
C SER A 204 10.79 21.07 19.89
N ALA A 205 10.37 19.83 19.59
CA ALA A 205 9.07 19.49 19.02
C ALA A 205 8.74 20.24 17.71
N ALA A 206 9.76 20.75 17.03
CA ALA A 206 9.64 21.48 15.76
C ALA A 206 10.45 20.77 14.65
N PRO A 207 10.03 20.87 13.39
CA PRO A 207 10.80 20.34 12.29
C PRO A 207 12.23 20.91 12.22
N ASP A 208 13.21 20.03 11.99
CA ASP A 208 14.61 20.43 11.78
C ASP A 208 14.92 20.47 10.29
N ALA A 209 15.27 21.64 9.78
CA ALA A 209 15.61 21.83 8.37
C ALA A 209 16.86 21.07 7.92
N ASN A 210 17.73 20.64 8.85
CA ASN A 210 18.92 19.86 8.56
C ASN A 210 18.68 18.34 8.61
N HIS A 211 17.49 17.90 9.01
CA HIS A 211 17.13 16.48 9.05
C HIS A 211 16.31 16.11 7.80
N GLU A 212 16.70 15.02 7.15
CA GLU A 212 15.96 14.48 6.03
C GLU A 212 14.77 13.61 6.52
N TYR A 213 13.58 14.19 6.55
CA TYR A 213 12.36 13.44 6.81
C TYR A 213 11.90 12.69 5.56
N LEU A 214 11.40 11.47 5.74
CA LEU A 214 10.91 10.63 4.65
C LEU A 214 9.38 10.59 4.64
N LEU A 215 8.80 10.95 3.49
CA LEU A 215 7.39 10.80 3.17
C LEU A 215 7.15 9.39 2.61
N HIS A 216 6.17 8.68 3.15
CA HIS A 216 5.69 7.41 2.60
C HIS A 216 4.76 7.65 1.41
N LEU A 217 5.00 6.95 0.31
CA LEU A 217 4.18 7.03 -0.90
C LEU A 217 3.19 5.87 -0.99
N GLY A 218 2.08 6.09 -1.69
CA GLY A 218 0.93 5.18 -1.78
C GLY A 218 1.12 3.94 -2.65
N LEU A 219 2.32 3.38 -2.78
CA LEU A 219 2.59 2.13 -3.48
C LEU A 219 2.99 1.03 -2.53
N GLN A 220 2.41 -0.15 -2.67
CA GLN A 220 2.66 -1.28 -1.78
C GLN A 220 2.91 -2.55 -2.58
N VAL A 221 4.03 -3.21 -2.29
CA VAL A 221 4.42 -4.45 -2.96
C VAL A 221 4.50 -5.57 -1.92
N TYR A 222 3.73 -6.62 -2.10
CA TYR A 222 3.61 -7.73 -1.16
C TYR A 222 4.20 -9.01 -1.74
N ASP A 223 4.79 -9.82 -0.91
CA ASP A 223 4.89 -11.25 -1.19
C ASP A 223 3.47 -11.84 -1.24
N ALA A 224 3.16 -12.57 -2.31
CA ALA A 224 1.80 -13.06 -2.55
C ALA A 224 1.33 -14.06 -1.49
N ALA A 225 2.24 -14.87 -0.95
CA ALA A 225 1.91 -15.77 0.15
C ALA A 225 1.64 -15.00 1.44
N PHE A 226 2.40 -13.94 1.71
CA PHE A 226 2.16 -13.07 2.84
C PHE A 226 0.83 -12.31 2.72
N LEU A 227 0.44 -11.86 1.53
CA LEU A 227 -0.83 -11.16 1.33
C LEU A 227 -2.03 -12.00 1.78
N LYS A 228 -1.99 -13.32 1.56
CA LYS A 228 -2.99 -14.27 2.08
C LYS A 228 -2.97 -14.41 3.60
N VAL A 229 -1.81 -14.20 4.23
CA VAL A 229 -1.67 -14.18 5.69
C VAL A 229 -2.20 -12.85 6.24
N TYR A 230 -1.87 -11.74 5.60
CA TYR A 230 -2.25 -10.38 6.01
C TYR A 230 -3.75 -10.22 6.23
N SER A 231 -4.59 -10.75 5.33
CA SER A 231 -6.05 -10.67 5.45
C SER A 231 -6.62 -11.40 6.69
N ARG A 232 -5.85 -12.34 7.27
CA ARG A 232 -6.23 -13.12 8.45
C ARG A 232 -5.60 -12.60 9.75
N LEU A 233 -4.64 -11.68 9.67
CA LEU A 233 -4.05 -11.09 10.86
C LEU A 233 -5.07 -10.18 11.55
N PRO A 234 -5.19 -10.24 12.88
CA PRO A 234 -6.03 -9.32 13.62
C PRO A 234 -5.52 -7.89 13.49
N ALA A 235 -6.45 -6.93 13.60
CA ALA A 235 -6.09 -5.52 13.69
C ALA A 235 -5.21 -5.26 14.94
N THR A 236 -4.34 -4.26 14.83
CA THR A 236 -3.35 -3.95 15.87
C THR A 236 -3.55 -2.53 16.40
N PRO A 237 -3.11 -2.23 17.65
CA PRO A 237 -3.34 -0.93 18.27
C PRO A 237 -2.81 0.26 17.47
N CYS A 238 -1.56 0.20 16.99
CA CYS A 238 -0.99 1.31 16.22
C CYS A 238 -1.65 1.45 14.84
N GLN A 239 -1.97 0.33 14.18
CA GLN A 239 -2.75 0.35 12.93
C GLN A 239 -4.06 1.10 13.10
N LEU A 240 -4.82 0.80 14.16
CA LEU A 240 -6.13 1.41 14.41
C LEU A 240 -5.99 2.89 14.81
N GLN A 241 -5.00 3.22 15.65
CA GLN A 241 -4.79 4.58 16.13
C GLN A 241 -4.33 5.52 15.02
N GLU A 242 -3.40 5.09 14.18
CA GLU A 242 -2.84 5.88 13.08
C GLU A 242 -3.67 5.75 11.78
N ASP A 243 -4.62 4.80 11.71
CA ASP A 243 -5.33 4.46 10.48
C ASP A 243 -4.37 4.22 9.30
N LEU A 244 -3.38 3.32 9.54
CA LEU A 244 -2.31 2.99 8.61
C LEU A 244 -2.17 1.46 8.48
N GLU A 245 -2.58 0.90 7.35
CA GLU A 245 -2.61 -0.55 7.10
C GLU A 245 -1.24 -1.23 7.26
N GLN A 246 -0.15 -0.55 6.89
CA GLN A 246 1.21 -1.07 6.97
C GLN A 246 1.69 -1.29 8.41
N LEU A 247 1.13 -0.61 9.40
CA LEU A 247 1.50 -0.83 10.80
C LEU A 247 1.11 -2.22 11.28
N LYS A 248 0.02 -2.80 10.76
CA LYS A 248 -0.34 -4.20 11.05
C LYS A 248 0.79 -5.17 10.69
N VAL A 249 1.51 -4.91 9.60
CA VAL A 249 2.67 -5.72 9.18
C VAL A 249 3.80 -5.64 10.22
N LEU A 250 4.17 -4.42 10.62
CA LEU A 250 5.26 -4.17 11.58
C LEU A 250 4.92 -4.70 12.98
N GLU A 251 3.71 -4.44 13.49
CA GLU A 251 3.29 -4.87 14.82
C GLU A 251 3.21 -6.40 14.93
N HIS A 252 2.97 -7.11 13.83
CA HIS A 252 3.09 -8.57 13.77
C HIS A 252 4.54 -9.06 13.57
N GLY A 253 5.54 -8.17 13.62
CA GLY A 253 6.97 -8.51 13.58
C GLY A 253 7.49 -8.92 12.20
N TYR A 254 6.76 -8.63 11.12
CA TYR A 254 7.24 -8.83 9.76
C TYR A 254 8.11 -7.65 9.31
N LYS A 255 9.02 -7.89 8.38
CA LYS A 255 9.92 -6.88 7.85
C LYS A 255 9.38 -6.26 6.56
N MET A 256 9.56 -4.94 6.48
CA MET A 256 9.17 -4.13 5.33
C MET A 256 10.39 -3.39 4.77
N LYS A 257 10.67 -3.57 3.49
CA LYS A 257 11.76 -2.87 2.81
C LYS A 257 11.27 -1.52 2.30
N THR A 258 11.97 -0.44 2.62
CA THR A 258 11.74 0.88 2.03
C THR A 258 12.66 1.09 0.84
N VAL A 259 12.17 1.82 -0.16
CA VAL A 259 12.93 2.23 -1.35
C VAL A 259 12.90 3.74 -1.42
N LYS A 260 14.06 4.37 -1.22
CA LYS A 260 14.17 5.81 -1.35
C LYS A 260 14.17 6.20 -2.83
N VAL A 261 13.23 7.03 -3.23
CA VAL A 261 13.04 7.50 -4.59
C VAL A 261 13.03 9.03 -4.64
N ALA A 262 13.35 9.60 -5.80
CA ALA A 262 13.18 11.01 -6.08
C ALA A 262 11.85 11.18 -6.82
N HIS A 263 10.76 11.42 -6.08
CA HIS A 263 9.42 11.56 -6.64
C HIS A 263 8.68 12.69 -5.94
N ALA A 264 8.00 13.52 -6.71
CA ALA A 264 7.01 14.44 -6.17
C ALA A 264 5.68 13.69 -6.06
N ALA A 265 5.26 13.37 -4.84
CA ALA A 265 3.99 12.70 -4.59
C ALA A 265 2.81 13.56 -5.09
N HIS A 266 2.06 13.05 -6.04
CA HIS A 266 0.93 13.74 -6.67
C HIS A 266 -0.31 12.83 -6.72
N GLY A 267 -0.75 12.36 -5.54
CA GLY A 267 -2.05 11.71 -5.41
C GLY A 267 -3.20 12.71 -5.54
N VAL A 268 -4.35 12.25 -5.99
CA VAL A 268 -5.59 13.01 -5.99
C VAL A 268 -6.44 12.55 -4.82
N ASP A 269 -6.57 13.38 -3.78
CA ASP A 269 -7.41 13.09 -2.62
C ASP A 269 -8.69 13.90 -2.60
N GLU A 270 -8.63 15.11 -3.12
CA GLU A 270 -9.73 16.09 -3.18
C GLU A 270 -9.93 16.62 -4.59
N PRO A 271 -11.12 17.17 -4.92
CA PRO A 271 -11.37 17.75 -6.25
C PRO A 271 -10.39 18.86 -6.66
N THR A 272 -9.83 19.58 -5.68
CA THR A 272 -8.83 20.64 -5.88
C THR A 272 -7.51 20.14 -6.43
N ASP A 273 -7.16 18.86 -6.18
CA ASP A 273 -5.90 18.27 -6.63
C ASP A 273 -5.88 18.05 -8.16
N VAL A 274 -7.07 17.90 -8.78
CA VAL A 274 -7.21 17.68 -10.23
C VAL A 274 -6.50 18.77 -11.03
N ALA A 275 -6.72 20.04 -10.68
CA ALA A 275 -6.12 21.18 -11.38
C ALA A 275 -4.58 21.16 -11.27
N SER A 276 -4.04 20.74 -10.14
CA SER A 276 -2.60 20.60 -9.93
C SER A 276 -2.00 19.52 -10.81
N ILE A 277 -2.65 18.35 -10.89
CA ILE A 277 -2.23 17.25 -11.77
C ILE A 277 -2.29 17.67 -13.25
N GLU A 278 -3.34 18.36 -13.68
CA GLU A 278 -3.45 18.86 -15.05
C GLU A 278 -2.36 19.89 -15.40
N ALA A 279 -1.99 20.72 -14.44
CA ALA A 279 -0.89 21.67 -14.63
C ALA A 279 0.47 20.96 -14.78
N ILE A 280 0.68 19.85 -14.08
CA ILE A 280 1.88 19.02 -14.25
C ILE A 280 1.88 18.35 -15.62
N LEU A 281 0.78 17.71 -16.01
CA LEU A 281 0.66 17.04 -17.32
C LEU A 281 0.98 17.99 -18.48
N ARG A 282 0.44 19.21 -18.46
CA ARG A 282 0.72 20.24 -19.50
C ARG A 282 2.19 20.66 -19.59
N ARG A 283 3.01 20.41 -18.57
CA ARG A 283 4.44 20.69 -18.58
C ARG A 283 5.27 19.51 -19.11
N LEU A 284 4.69 18.32 -19.12
CA LEU A 284 5.32 17.10 -19.60
C LEU A 284 5.01 16.83 -21.10
N GLU A 285 3.96 17.45 -21.64
CA GLU A 285 3.64 17.48 -23.08
C GLU A 285 4.43 18.58 -23.81
#